data_0419b3374f38418032a04f7a6d6a1e01
#
_entry.id   0419b3374f38418032a04f7a6d6a1e01
#
_cell.length_a   1.000
_cell.length_b   1.000
_cell.length_c   1.000
_cell.angle_alpha   90.00
_cell.angle_beta   90.00
_cell.angle_gamma   90.00
#
_symmetry.space_group_name_H-M   'P 1'
#
loop_
_entity.id
_entity.type
_entity.pdbx_description
1 polymer ?
#
loop_
_entity_poly.entity_id
_entity_poly.type
_entity_poly.pdbx_seq_one_letter_code
_entity_poly.pdbx_strand_id
1 'polypeptide(L)'
;MKTGARIAFLVFLIAGLVSFISCSKGIEMQFNEFVTAHVAKLMPLEKESNLAYWQAALSGKEEDYKKFSSAQLRLEKLYTNADEFAFVKRAKESGKIKDPRLQRTADILYLRYLGNQTDSLLLKQMIELASTVENKFTVYRPVIGGKEMTTNDVYRVLGEEKNSAKRRETWEASKGVGPVVLEDLIRLVKLRNESAKKIGFDNYYTMSLTLAEQNEEELVKLFAELDEMTREPFLAMKKDLDASLAKSYKVAIDDLRPWHYHDPYFQEVPQVGDIDIDKYYKDKDPVEIAKAFYASINLPAEDVLARSDLYERPGKNPHAFCTDVDRVGDIRILANMKNNGYWMETILHELGHGVYDKNLDRELPFLLRTYPHLCVTEASAEYFGRLSQNPAWMRSALGIGDKDLAKIAPIVAKSLRMKQLIFARWCQVMFNFERQLYRNPDQDLNTLWWDVVEKYQFVKRPEGRNEPDWATKIHIVTNPVYYHNYMLGELIASQLQHRIATSVVNDTTGTAGIYGNPAVGDYFRGSVYSKGDVVPWNKLVELATGEPLTARYFAEQFVKGAN
;
A
#
# COMPACT_ATOMS: atom_id res chain seq x y z
N MET A 1 70.49 2.17 67.39
CA MET A 1 69.08 2.50 67.64
C MET A 1 68.72 3.69 66.82
N LYS A 2 67.60 3.65 66.08
CA LYS A 2 67.00 4.69 65.25
C LYS A 2 67.60 4.90 63.87
N THR A 3 67.22 4.02 62.89
CA THR A 3 67.05 4.39 61.51
C THR A 3 66.19 3.26 60.87
N GLY A 4 64.87 3.47 60.77
CA GLY A 4 64.01 2.48 60.20
C GLY A 4 62.55 2.91 60.17
N ALA A 5 62.23 4.12 59.72
CA ALA A 5 60.83 4.56 59.64
C ALA A 5 60.64 5.73 58.66
N ARG A 6 61.20 5.67 57.46
CA ARG A 6 60.92 6.71 56.42
C ARG A 6 60.82 6.23 54.99
N ILE A 7 60.70 4.94 54.72
CA ILE A 7 60.59 4.38 53.33
C ILE A 7 59.21 3.76 53.06
N ALA A 8 58.31 3.64 54.07
CA ALA A 8 57.01 2.96 53.89
C ALA A 8 55.86 3.92 53.48
N PHE A 9 56.09 5.22 53.25
CA PHE A 9 55.00 6.19 52.99
C PHE A 9 54.98 6.72 51.56
N LEU A 10 55.92 6.35 50.68
CA LEU A 10 55.97 6.81 49.29
C LEU A 10 55.52 5.79 48.24
N VAL A 11 55.24 4.54 48.64
CA VAL A 11 54.78 3.49 47.71
C VAL A 11 53.25 3.39 47.63
N PHE A 12 52.52 3.99 48.60
CA PHE A 12 51.07 3.96 48.61
C PHE A 12 50.37 5.14 47.84
N LEU A 13 51.13 6.08 47.33
CA LEU A 13 50.57 7.24 46.61
C LEU A 13 50.71 7.15 45.08
N ILE A 14 51.33 6.08 44.54
CA ILE A 14 51.41 5.83 43.09
C ILE A 14 50.45 4.72 42.66
N ALA A 15 49.92 3.92 43.57
CA ALA A 15 48.90 2.88 43.28
C ALA A 15 47.46 3.39 43.19
N GLY A 16 47.23 4.69 43.52
CA GLY A 16 45.89 5.33 43.52
C GLY A 16 45.53 6.12 42.27
N LEU A 17 46.36 6.16 41.23
CA LEU A 17 46.16 6.98 40.00
C LEU A 17 46.09 6.13 38.70
N VAL A 18 45.99 4.82 38.81
CA VAL A 18 45.54 3.99 37.70
C VAL A 18 44.05 3.71 37.86
N SER A 19 43.30 4.79 38.01
CA SER A 19 41.84 4.74 38.15
C SER A 19 41.22 5.21 36.86
N PHE A 20 40.56 4.29 36.19
CA PHE A 20 39.39 4.56 35.35
C PHE A 20 39.52 5.65 34.30
N ILE A 21 40.41 5.51 33.33
CA ILE A 21 40.06 5.87 31.99
C ILE A 21 39.23 4.69 31.45
N SER A 22 38.07 4.46 32.05
CA SER A 22 36.97 3.87 31.31
C SER A 22 36.60 4.89 30.25
N CYS A 23 37.20 4.76 29.08
CA CYS A 23 36.80 5.48 27.88
C CYS A 23 35.34 5.05 27.66
N SER A 24 34.36 5.84 28.19
CA SER A 24 32.97 5.59 27.92
C SER A 24 32.85 5.68 26.40
N LYS A 25 32.55 4.55 25.77
CA LYS A 25 32.32 4.49 24.31
C LYS A 25 31.39 5.63 23.91
N GLY A 26 31.71 6.38 22.87
CA GLY A 26 30.83 7.42 22.37
C GLY A 26 29.45 6.85 22.02
N ILE A 27 28.41 7.68 22.10
CA ILE A 27 27.02 7.26 21.85
C ILE A 27 26.84 6.57 20.50
N GLU A 28 27.56 7.00 19.45
CA GLU A 28 27.56 6.40 18.13
C GLU A 28 28.06 4.95 18.16
N MET A 29 29.14 4.67 18.86
CA MET A 29 29.67 3.32 19.01
C MET A 29 28.71 2.43 19.81
N GLN A 30 28.16 2.94 20.92
CA GLN A 30 27.17 2.21 21.71
C GLN A 30 25.91 1.91 20.87
N PHE A 31 25.46 2.85 20.07
CA PHE A 31 24.30 2.66 19.22
C PHE A 31 24.57 1.65 18.10
N ASN A 32 25.74 1.68 17.48
CA ASN A 32 26.14 0.67 16.48
C ASN A 32 26.19 -0.74 17.06
N GLU A 33 26.73 -0.91 18.30
CA GLU A 33 26.72 -2.20 19.01
C GLU A 33 25.29 -2.65 19.32
N PHE A 34 24.42 -1.74 19.75
CA PHE A 34 23.01 -2.01 19.97
C PHE A 34 22.32 -2.47 18.68
N VAL A 35 22.50 -1.75 17.56
CA VAL A 35 21.92 -2.09 16.25
C VAL A 35 22.40 -3.49 15.81
N THR A 36 23.68 -3.80 15.98
CA THR A 36 24.23 -5.11 15.64
C THR A 36 23.56 -6.23 16.44
N ALA A 37 23.41 -6.05 17.76
CA ALA A 37 22.74 -7.01 18.62
C ALA A 37 21.24 -7.13 18.32
N HIS A 38 20.58 -6.01 18.02
CA HIS A 38 19.16 -5.96 17.65
C HIS A 38 18.90 -6.71 16.33
N VAL A 39 19.69 -6.44 15.31
CA VAL A 39 19.59 -7.11 13.99
C VAL A 39 19.81 -8.61 14.10
N ALA A 40 20.75 -9.06 14.94
CA ALA A 40 20.97 -10.49 15.19
C ALA A 40 19.73 -11.20 15.76
N LYS A 41 18.90 -10.50 16.54
CA LYS A 41 17.61 -11.01 17.05
C LYS A 41 16.50 -10.90 16.00
N LEU A 42 16.50 -9.81 15.23
CA LEU A 42 15.44 -9.45 14.27
C LEU A 42 15.42 -10.41 13.06
N MET A 43 16.56 -10.63 12.42
CA MET A 43 16.66 -11.41 11.18
C MET A 43 15.96 -12.78 11.24
N PRO A 44 16.23 -13.63 12.25
CA PRO A 44 15.58 -14.94 12.32
C PRO A 44 14.06 -14.84 12.58
N LEU A 45 13.60 -13.86 13.36
CA LEU A 45 12.20 -13.66 13.66
C LEU A 45 11.42 -13.17 12.43
N GLU A 46 12.00 -12.25 11.67
CA GLU A 46 11.39 -11.73 10.45
C GLU A 46 11.27 -12.84 9.40
N LYS A 47 12.35 -13.60 9.18
CA LYS A 47 12.32 -14.76 8.27
C LYS A 47 11.30 -15.81 8.71
N GLU A 48 11.24 -16.13 9.98
CA GLU A 48 10.26 -17.08 10.52
C GLU A 48 8.82 -16.60 10.29
N SER A 49 8.53 -15.33 10.56
CA SER A 49 7.20 -14.73 10.36
C SER A 49 6.81 -14.76 8.88
N ASN A 50 7.69 -14.36 7.98
CA ASN A 50 7.42 -14.34 6.54
C ASN A 50 7.20 -15.75 5.97
N LEU A 51 8.00 -16.73 6.40
CA LEU A 51 7.79 -18.13 6.00
C LEU A 51 6.49 -18.71 6.56
N ALA A 52 6.11 -18.35 7.79
CA ALA A 52 4.85 -18.80 8.39
C ALA A 52 3.65 -18.19 7.64
N TYR A 53 3.71 -16.91 7.26
CA TYR A 53 2.69 -16.28 6.42
C TYR A 53 2.61 -16.94 5.04
N TRP A 54 3.74 -17.15 4.39
CA TRP A 54 3.81 -17.86 3.11
C TRP A 54 3.11 -19.21 3.18
N GLN A 55 3.44 -20.02 4.20
CA GLN A 55 2.82 -21.33 4.38
C GLN A 55 1.32 -21.25 4.66
N ALA A 56 0.88 -20.29 5.48
CA ALA A 56 -0.53 -20.07 5.77
C ALA A 56 -1.31 -19.67 4.50
N ALA A 57 -0.75 -18.78 3.69
CA ALA A 57 -1.35 -18.36 2.42
C ALA A 57 -1.42 -19.50 1.38
N LEU A 58 -0.47 -20.42 1.39
CA LEU A 58 -0.48 -21.61 0.53
C LEU A 58 -1.50 -22.67 0.93
N SER A 59 -1.69 -22.87 2.23
CA SER A 59 -2.50 -23.98 2.75
C SER A 59 -3.94 -23.61 3.08
N GLY A 60 -4.20 -22.33 3.42
CA GLY A 60 -5.49 -21.86 3.94
C GLY A 60 -5.88 -22.44 5.30
N LYS A 61 -4.98 -23.19 5.96
CA LYS A 61 -5.28 -23.90 7.21
C LYS A 61 -5.20 -22.96 8.42
N GLU A 62 -6.19 -23.04 9.29
CA GLU A 62 -6.23 -22.27 10.54
C GLU A 62 -4.98 -22.48 11.41
N GLU A 63 -4.44 -23.70 11.45
CA GLU A 63 -3.23 -24.04 12.19
C GLU A 63 -2.01 -23.24 11.69
N ASP A 64 -1.86 -23.07 10.38
CA ASP A 64 -0.74 -22.34 9.79
C ASP A 64 -0.90 -20.82 10.04
N TYR A 65 -2.12 -20.27 10.00
CA TYR A 65 -2.39 -18.90 10.42
C TYR A 65 -2.10 -18.66 11.91
N LYS A 66 -2.38 -19.63 12.79
CA LYS A 66 -1.98 -19.56 14.21
C LYS A 66 -0.46 -19.53 14.38
N LYS A 67 0.29 -20.31 13.61
CA LYS A 67 1.77 -20.27 13.60
C LYS A 67 2.27 -18.89 13.16
N PHE A 68 1.71 -18.34 12.08
CA PHE A 68 2.02 -16.99 11.61
C PHE A 68 1.78 -15.93 12.69
N SER A 69 0.57 -15.89 13.27
CA SER A 69 0.23 -14.94 14.33
C SER A 69 1.18 -15.04 15.54
N SER A 70 1.57 -16.27 15.92
CA SER A 70 2.54 -16.49 17.00
C SER A 70 3.94 -15.99 16.64
N ALA A 71 4.38 -16.17 15.39
CA ALA A 71 5.67 -15.66 14.92
C ALA A 71 5.68 -14.13 14.87
N GLN A 72 4.62 -13.52 14.37
CA GLN A 72 4.46 -12.07 14.32
C GLN A 72 4.45 -11.43 15.71
N LEU A 73 3.74 -12.02 16.68
CA LEU A 73 3.76 -11.54 18.07
C LEU A 73 5.17 -11.55 18.68
N ARG A 74 5.99 -12.56 18.38
CA ARG A 74 7.39 -12.60 18.85
C ARG A 74 8.24 -11.50 18.19
N LEU A 75 8.02 -11.23 16.91
CA LEU A 75 8.68 -10.16 16.17
C LEU A 75 8.32 -8.78 16.76
N GLU A 76 7.03 -8.50 16.97
CA GLU A 76 6.57 -7.22 17.52
C GLU A 76 7.04 -7.00 18.95
N LYS A 77 7.08 -8.07 19.76
CA LYS A 77 7.58 -8.00 21.15
C LYS A 77 9.03 -7.48 21.25
N LEU A 78 9.82 -7.60 20.17
CA LEU A 78 11.16 -7.05 20.12
C LEU A 78 11.19 -5.53 20.33
N TYR A 79 10.12 -4.84 19.93
CA TYR A 79 10.00 -3.37 19.98
C TYR A 79 9.24 -2.83 21.20
N THR A 80 8.78 -3.68 22.11
CA THR A 80 8.02 -3.24 23.30
C THR A 80 8.90 -2.88 24.49
N ASN A 81 10.23 -3.08 24.41
CA ASN A 81 11.15 -2.82 25.52
C ASN A 81 11.36 -1.32 25.74
N ALA A 82 10.87 -0.79 26.87
CA ALA A 82 10.93 0.63 27.21
C ALA A 82 12.37 1.16 27.42
N ASP A 83 13.28 0.33 27.95
CA ASP A 83 14.68 0.74 28.17
C ASP A 83 15.43 0.84 26.84
N GLU A 84 15.21 -0.13 25.92
CA GLU A 84 15.75 -0.07 24.56
C GLU A 84 15.19 1.14 23.82
N PHE A 85 13.88 1.41 23.91
CA PHE A 85 13.27 2.62 23.37
C PHE A 85 13.89 3.90 23.91
N ALA A 86 14.03 4.02 25.22
CA ALA A 86 14.67 5.17 25.84
C ALA A 86 16.12 5.36 25.38
N PHE A 87 16.86 4.28 25.15
CA PHE A 87 18.21 4.33 24.60
C PHE A 87 18.21 4.81 23.13
N VAL A 88 17.37 4.24 22.28
CA VAL A 88 17.23 4.63 20.86
C VAL A 88 16.86 6.11 20.76
N LYS A 89 15.90 6.57 21.57
CA LYS A 89 15.50 7.99 21.64
C LYS A 89 16.67 8.89 22.01
N ARG A 90 17.41 8.58 23.09
CA ARG A 90 18.59 9.36 23.49
C ARG A 90 19.68 9.37 22.41
N ALA A 91 19.91 8.24 21.75
CA ALA A 91 20.91 8.15 20.68
C ALA A 91 20.54 9.06 19.51
N LYS A 92 19.30 8.99 19.02
CA LYS A 92 18.74 9.83 17.97
C LYS A 92 18.84 11.33 18.33
N GLU A 93 18.37 11.72 19.52
CA GLU A 93 18.30 13.13 19.96
C GLU A 93 19.66 13.72 20.33
N SER A 94 20.69 12.90 20.51
CA SER A 94 22.03 13.36 20.91
C SER A 94 22.73 14.26 19.89
N GLY A 95 22.39 14.14 18.61
CA GLY A 95 23.08 14.79 17.49
C GLY A 95 24.54 14.34 17.30
N LYS A 96 24.96 13.25 17.97
CA LYS A 96 26.35 12.76 17.97
C LYS A 96 26.61 11.57 17.06
N ILE A 97 25.58 11.00 16.46
CA ILE A 97 25.72 9.99 15.40
C ILE A 97 26.10 10.75 14.12
N LYS A 98 27.23 10.42 13.51
CA LYS A 98 27.76 11.12 12.33
C LYS A 98 27.60 10.33 11.04
N ASP A 99 27.59 9.00 11.14
CA ASP A 99 27.31 8.13 9.99
C ASP A 99 25.85 8.32 9.52
N PRO A 100 25.59 8.76 8.27
CA PRO A 100 24.24 9.02 7.78
C PRO A 100 23.35 7.75 7.75
N ARG A 101 23.93 6.57 7.48
CA ARG A 101 23.19 5.31 7.49
C ARG A 101 22.78 4.92 8.91
N LEU A 102 23.65 5.18 9.88
CA LEU A 102 23.34 4.93 11.28
C LEU A 102 22.34 5.95 11.84
N GLN A 103 22.39 7.23 11.37
CA GLN A 103 21.34 8.23 11.68
C GLN A 103 19.98 7.75 11.16
N ARG A 104 19.91 7.32 9.89
CA ARG A 104 18.68 6.80 9.30
C ARG A 104 18.18 5.57 10.06
N THR A 105 19.07 4.67 10.44
CA THR A 105 18.73 3.51 11.27
C THR A 105 18.13 3.93 12.61
N ALA A 106 18.64 5.00 13.23
CA ALA A 106 18.09 5.53 14.48
C ALA A 106 16.66 6.11 14.28
N ASP A 107 16.40 6.77 13.15
CA ASP A 107 15.07 7.28 12.81
C ASP A 107 14.06 6.13 12.64
N ILE A 108 14.40 5.11 11.87
CA ILE A 108 13.54 3.94 11.64
C ILE A 108 13.27 3.19 12.94
N LEU A 109 14.31 2.89 13.72
CA LEU A 109 14.15 2.19 14.98
C LEU A 109 13.32 3.01 15.97
N TYR A 110 13.55 4.33 16.06
CA TYR A 110 12.74 5.21 16.90
C TYR A 110 11.25 5.10 16.58
N LEU A 111 10.87 5.19 15.30
CA LEU A 111 9.47 5.10 14.87
C LEU A 111 8.89 3.71 15.16
N ARG A 112 9.63 2.64 14.92
CA ARG A 112 9.19 1.27 15.22
C ARG A 112 8.99 1.05 16.72
N TYR A 113 9.93 1.48 17.57
CA TYR A 113 9.76 1.40 19.01
C TYR A 113 8.60 2.28 19.49
N LEU A 114 8.48 3.52 18.99
CA LEU A 114 7.42 4.45 19.39
C LEU A 114 6.03 3.86 19.14
N GLY A 115 5.80 3.28 17.97
CA GLY A 115 4.53 2.63 17.62
C GLY A 115 4.18 1.44 18.54
N ASN A 116 5.18 0.83 19.16
CA ASN A 116 5.03 -0.34 20.05
C ASN A 116 5.06 -0.01 21.56
N GLN A 117 5.02 1.29 21.94
CA GLN A 117 4.95 1.71 23.35
C GLN A 117 3.51 1.78 23.88
N THR A 118 2.57 1.19 23.19
CA THR A 118 1.17 1.12 23.62
C THR A 118 1.03 0.23 24.85
N ASP A 119 0.19 0.65 25.78
CA ASP A 119 -0.18 -0.15 26.95
C ASP A 119 -0.69 -1.54 26.53
N SER A 120 -0.16 -2.59 27.15
CA SER A 120 -0.43 -3.98 26.74
C SER A 120 -1.90 -4.39 26.89
N LEU A 121 -2.63 -3.83 27.86
CA LEU A 121 -4.05 -4.11 28.04
C LEU A 121 -4.87 -3.44 26.93
N LEU A 122 -4.54 -2.19 26.63
CA LEU A 122 -5.19 -1.44 25.55
C LEU A 122 -4.92 -2.07 24.19
N LEU A 123 -3.69 -2.48 23.94
CA LEU A 123 -3.32 -3.21 22.70
C LEU A 123 -4.13 -4.51 22.57
N LYS A 124 -4.23 -5.29 23.66
CA LYS A 124 -5.03 -6.52 23.66
C LYS A 124 -6.50 -6.24 23.33
N GLN A 125 -7.09 -5.22 23.96
CA GLN A 125 -8.48 -4.83 23.69
C GLN A 125 -8.69 -4.41 22.21
N MET A 126 -7.76 -3.66 21.64
CA MET A 126 -7.83 -3.26 20.23
C MET A 126 -7.76 -4.47 19.29
N ILE A 127 -6.86 -5.42 19.54
CA ILE A 127 -6.70 -6.64 18.73
C ILE A 127 -7.96 -7.51 18.80
N GLU A 128 -8.47 -7.78 20.03
CA GLU A 128 -9.68 -8.59 20.23
C GLU A 128 -10.89 -7.96 19.56
N LEU A 129 -11.04 -6.65 19.67
CA LEU A 129 -12.17 -5.94 19.08
C LEU A 129 -12.05 -5.86 17.55
N ALA A 130 -10.85 -5.61 16.99
CA ALA A 130 -10.61 -5.65 15.56
C ALA A 130 -10.94 -7.03 14.97
N SER A 131 -10.47 -8.11 15.62
CA SER A 131 -10.80 -9.49 15.22
C SER A 131 -12.29 -9.78 15.29
N THR A 132 -13.00 -9.25 16.29
CA THR A 132 -14.46 -9.39 16.43
C THR A 132 -15.18 -8.71 15.27
N VAL A 133 -14.79 -7.49 14.92
CA VAL A 133 -15.37 -6.75 13.81
C VAL A 133 -15.09 -7.45 12.48
N GLU A 134 -13.85 -7.87 12.26
CA GLU A 134 -13.44 -8.61 11.04
C GLU A 134 -14.22 -9.92 10.89
N ASN A 135 -14.42 -10.67 11.98
CA ASN A 135 -15.24 -11.87 11.98
C ASN A 135 -16.69 -11.57 11.56
N LYS A 136 -17.30 -10.50 12.13
CA LYS A 136 -18.66 -10.09 11.74
C LYS A 136 -18.76 -9.77 10.24
N PHE A 137 -17.75 -9.12 9.64
CA PHE A 137 -17.67 -8.93 8.19
C PHE A 137 -17.58 -10.25 7.42
N THR A 138 -16.73 -11.16 7.88
CA THR A 138 -16.45 -12.43 7.20
C THR A 138 -17.66 -13.35 7.18
N VAL A 139 -18.43 -13.39 8.27
CA VAL A 139 -19.62 -14.27 8.37
C VAL A 139 -20.90 -13.63 7.87
N TYR A 140 -20.94 -12.31 7.70
CA TYR A 140 -22.13 -11.62 7.22
C TYR A 140 -22.52 -12.09 5.81
N ARG A 141 -23.80 -12.41 5.65
CA ARG A 141 -24.40 -12.77 4.35
C ARG A 141 -25.63 -11.91 4.15
N PRO A 142 -25.65 -11.02 3.14
CA PRO A 142 -26.86 -10.31 2.78
C PRO A 142 -27.94 -11.30 2.34
N VAL A 143 -29.18 -11.04 2.78
CA VAL A 143 -30.34 -11.87 2.42
C VAL A 143 -31.21 -11.12 1.44
N ILE A 144 -31.46 -11.70 0.27
CA ILE A 144 -32.25 -11.13 -0.80
C ILE A 144 -33.29 -12.13 -1.25
N GLY A 145 -34.57 -11.75 -1.17
CA GLY A 145 -35.66 -12.69 -1.50
C GLY A 145 -35.67 -13.97 -0.64
N GLY A 146 -35.19 -13.89 0.60
CA GLY A 146 -35.08 -15.05 1.51
C GLY A 146 -33.85 -15.95 1.27
N LYS A 147 -32.95 -15.57 0.36
CA LYS A 147 -31.73 -16.34 0.03
C LYS A 147 -30.48 -15.58 0.47
N GLU A 148 -29.58 -16.25 1.17
CA GLU A 148 -28.25 -15.72 1.47
C GLU A 148 -27.40 -15.58 0.21
N MET A 149 -26.66 -14.48 0.12
CA MET A 149 -25.76 -14.14 -0.98
C MET A 149 -24.32 -14.05 -0.49
N THR A 150 -23.39 -14.47 -1.32
CA THR A 150 -21.96 -14.20 -1.09
C THR A 150 -21.59 -12.78 -1.57
N THR A 151 -20.43 -12.29 -1.15
CA THR A 151 -19.89 -11.03 -1.68
C THR A 151 -19.77 -11.07 -3.21
N ASN A 152 -19.30 -12.19 -3.78
CA ASN A 152 -19.19 -12.35 -5.23
C ASN A 152 -20.56 -12.32 -5.93
N ASP A 153 -21.61 -12.87 -5.30
CA ASP A 153 -22.97 -12.76 -5.84
C ASP A 153 -23.47 -11.31 -5.85
N VAL A 154 -23.18 -10.54 -4.81
CA VAL A 154 -23.50 -9.11 -4.76
C VAL A 154 -22.83 -8.36 -5.93
N TYR A 155 -21.51 -8.54 -6.10
CA TYR A 155 -20.77 -7.91 -7.20
C TYR A 155 -21.30 -8.34 -8.57
N ARG A 156 -21.59 -9.63 -8.74
CA ARG A 156 -22.19 -10.16 -9.98
C ARG A 156 -23.55 -9.51 -10.27
N VAL A 157 -24.44 -9.42 -9.30
CA VAL A 157 -25.76 -8.78 -9.48
C VAL A 157 -25.60 -7.29 -9.77
N LEU A 158 -24.75 -6.58 -9.03
CA LEU A 158 -24.47 -5.16 -9.30
C LEU A 158 -23.78 -4.93 -10.66
N GLY A 159 -23.05 -5.91 -11.20
CA GLY A 159 -22.46 -5.86 -12.54
C GLY A 159 -23.45 -6.15 -13.68
N GLU A 160 -24.29 -7.16 -13.53
CA GLU A 160 -25.05 -7.76 -14.63
C GLU A 160 -26.55 -7.43 -14.63
N GLU A 161 -27.19 -7.25 -13.45
CA GLU A 161 -28.65 -7.05 -13.35
C GLU A 161 -29.07 -5.73 -13.99
N LYS A 162 -30.12 -5.75 -14.78
CA LYS A 162 -30.68 -4.56 -15.46
C LYS A 162 -31.87 -3.93 -14.73
N ASN A 163 -32.49 -4.64 -13.81
CA ASN A 163 -33.61 -4.15 -13.02
C ASN A 163 -33.09 -3.28 -11.86
N SER A 164 -33.40 -1.97 -11.91
CA SER A 164 -32.96 -0.99 -10.92
C SER A 164 -33.42 -1.33 -9.49
N ALA A 165 -34.65 -1.85 -9.32
CA ALA A 165 -35.17 -2.23 -8.00
C ALA A 165 -34.41 -3.40 -7.38
N LYS A 166 -34.06 -4.43 -8.17
CA LYS A 166 -33.24 -5.55 -7.70
C LYS A 166 -31.81 -5.14 -7.37
N ARG A 167 -31.23 -4.20 -8.15
CA ARG A 167 -29.95 -3.62 -7.85
C ARG A 167 -29.95 -2.88 -6.52
N ARG A 168 -31.01 -2.07 -6.29
CA ARG A 168 -31.22 -1.35 -5.04
C ARG A 168 -31.31 -2.33 -3.87
N GLU A 169 -32.16 -3.34 -3.94
CA GLU A 169 -32.32 -4.38 -2.92
C GLU A 169 -30.97 -5.05 -2.59
N THR A 170 -30.21 -5.42 -3.63
CA THR A 170 -28.89 -6.04 -3.48
C THR A 170 -27.89 -5.11 -2.81
N TRP A 171 -27.84 -3.85 -3.25
CA TRP A 171 -26.93 -2.86 -2.69
C TRP A 171 -27.28 -2.56 -1.22
N GLU A 172 -28.56 -2.32 -0.91
CA GLU A 172 -29.03 -2.07 0.46
C GLU A 172 -28.75 -3.27 1.38
N ALA A 173 -29.00 -4.49 0.91
CA ALA A 173 -28.68 -5.72 1.65
C ALA A 173 -27.18 -5.86 1.90
N SER A 174 -26.31 -5.51 0.93
CA SER A 174 -24.86 -5.53 1.12
C SER A 174 -24.38 -4.53 2.17
N LYS A 175 -25.10 -3.40 2.36
CA LYS A 175 -24.80 -2.41 3.38
C LYS A 175 -25.29 -2.81 4.78
N GLY A 176 -26.07 -3.87 4.90
CA GLY A 176 -26.59 -4.35 6.18
C GLY A 176 -25.52 -4.82 7.18
N VAL A 177 -24.28 -5.05 6.77
CA VAL A 177 -23.17 -5.31 7.70
C VAL A 177 -22.81 -4.08 8.53
N GLY A 178 -23.07 -2.87 8.02
CA GLY A 178 -22.75 -1.61 8.70
C GLY A 178 -23.35 -1.52 10.11
N PRO A 179 -24.67 -1.61 10.28
CA PRO A 179 -25.30 -1.64 11.61
C PRO A 179 -24.77 -2.76 12.53
N VAL A 180 -24.40 -3.92 11.97
CA VAL A 180 -23.90 -5.08 12.74
C VAL A 180 -22.54 -4.78 13.38
N VAL A 181 -21.71 -3.98 12.72
CA VAL A 181 -20.34 -3.68 13.19
C VAL A 181 -20.19 -2.31 13.84
N LEU A 182 -21.17 -1.43 13.69
CA LEU A 182 -21.07 0.01 14.04
C LEU A 182 -20.56 0.26 15.45
N GLU A 183 -21.19 -0.35 16.46
CA GLU A 183 -20.84 -0.12 17.87
C GLU A 183 -19.40 -0.54 18.17
N ASP A 184 -19.02 -1.73 17.74
CA ASP A 184 -17.67 -2.25 17.95
C ASP A 184 -16.63 -1.45 17.17
N LEU A 185 -16.95 -1.00 15.97
CA LEU A 185 -16.06 -0.19 15.13
C LEU A 185 -15.82 1.20 15.76
N ILE A 186 -16.85 1.88 16.22
CA ILE A 186 -16.70 3.16 16.95
C ILE A 186 -15.87 2.98 18.23
N ARG A 187 -16.13 1.92 18.97
CA ARG A 187 -15.35 1.59 20.16
C ARG A 187 -13.87 1.36 19.81
N LEU A 188 -13.60 0.62 18.72
CA LEU A 188 -12.23 0.39 18.23
C LEU A 188 -11.53 1.70 17.86
N VAL A 189 -12.20 2.61 17.13
CA VAL A 189 -11.68 3.94 16.78
C VAL A 189 -11.32 4.74 18.04
N LYS A 190 -12.17 4.71 19.06
CA LYS A 190 -11.92 5.39 20.35
C LYS A 190 -10.74 4.80 21.10
N LEU A 191 -10.60 3.47 21.16
CA LEU A 191 -9.44 2.79 21.77
C LEU A 191 -8.14 3.12 21.02
N ARG A 192 -8.17 3.16 19.69
CA ARG A 192 -7.03 3.60 18.87
C ARG A 192 -6.62 5.03 19.20
N ASN A 193 -7.59 5.95 19.32
CA ASN A 193 -7.33 7.33 19.72
C ASN A 193 -6.78 7.43 21.14
N GLU A 194 -7.29 6.63 22.09
CA GLU A 194 -6.74 6.56 23.45
C GLU A 194 -5.29 6.09 23.47
N SER A 195 -4.98 5.05 22.69
CA SER A 195 -3.61 4.55 22.51
C SER A 195 -2.67 5.64 21.99
N ALA A 196 -3.06 6.35 20.95
CA ALA A 196 -2.28 7.43 20.37
C ALA A 196 -2.02 8.57 21.37
N LYS A 197 -3.06 8.96 22.14
CA LYS A 197 -2.94 10.02 23.16
C LYS A 197 -1.97 9.64 24.28
N LYS A 198 -1.94 8.37 24.71
CA LYS A 198 -1.00 7.90 25.75
C LYS A 198 0.46 8.03 25.36
N ILE A 199 0.77 8.01 24.06
CA ILE A 199 2.14 8.20 23.55
C ILE A 199 2.38 9.58 22.95
N GLY A 200 1.48 10.55 23.19
CA GLY A 200 1.68 11.97 22.92
C GLY A 200 1.14 12.50 21.61
N PHE A 201 0.25 11.76 20.93
CA PHE A 201 -0.42 12.22 19.71
C PHE A 201 -1.85 12.68 19.97
N ASP A 202 -2.37 13.59 19.15
CA ASP A 202 -3.74 14.08 19.26
C ASP A 202 -4.79 12.99 19.00
N ASN A 203 -4.52 12.12 18.02
CA ASN A 203 -5.37 11.01 17.59
C ASN A 203 -4.56 9.94 16.86
N TYR A 204 -5.20 8.81 16.59
CA TYR A 204 -4.59 7.68 15.89
C TYR A 204 -4.22 8.00 14.44
N TYR A 205 -4.98 8.86 13.75
CA TYR A 205 -4.70 9.25 12.37
C TYR A 205 -3.35 9.97 12.27
N THR A 206 -3.13 10.99 13.10
CA THR A 206 -1.86 11.74 13.16
C THR A 206 -0.70 10.84 13.58
N MET A 207 -0.91 9.95 14.57
CA MET A 207 0.09 8.96 14.98
C MET A 207 0.50 8.07 13.80
N SER A 208 -0.47 7.46 13.11
CA SER A 208 -0.21 6.54 12.01
C SER A 208 0.55 7.20 10.87
N LEU A 209 0.19 8.43 10.50
CA LEU A 209 0.93 9.19 9.49
C LEU A 209 2.38 9.47 9.93
N THR A 210 2.58 9.89 11.17
CA THR A 210 3.93 10.16 11.70
C THR A 210 4.79 8.91 11.70
N LEU A 211 4.24 7.76 12.11
CA LEU A 211 4.95 6.48 12.10
C LEU A 211 5.28 5.99 10.70
N ALA A 212 4.52 6.43 9.69
CA ALA A 212 4.74 6.19 8.27
C ALA A 212 5.60 7.27 7.58
N GLU A 213 6.20 8.19 8.35
CA GLU A 213 6.96 9.34 7.83
C GLU A 213 6.16 10.19 6.84
N GLN A 214 4.86 10.36 7.12
CA GLN A 214 3.95 11.18 6.34
C GLN A 214 3.48 12.40 7.14
N ASN A 215 3.23 13.50 6.45
CA ASN A 215 2.72 14.74 7.02
C ASN A 215 1.28 14.99 6.56
N GLU A 216 0.36 15.20 7.52
CA GLU A 216 -1.07 15.39 7.20
C GLU A 216 -1.31 16.63 6.35
N GLU A 217 -0.62 17.75 6.61
CA GLU A 217 -0.81 19.00 5.87
C GLU A 217 -0.34 18.87 4.42
N GLU A 218 0.81 18.21 4.20
CA GLU A 218 1.33 17.91 2.86
C GLU A 218 0.37 17.02 2.08
N LEU A 219 -0.18 15.97 2.72
CA LEU A 219 -1.16 15.09 2.10
C LEU A 219 -2.45 15.83 1.75
N VAL A 220 -2.96 16.68 2.65
CA VAL A 220 -4.16 17.50 2.38
C VAL A 220 -3.94 18.41 1.18
N LYS A 221 -2.76 19.05 1.07
CA LYS A 221 -2.40 19.89 -0.07
C LYS A 221 -2.34 19.09 -1.37
N LEU A 222 -1.66 17.93 -1.34
CA LEU A 222 -1.53 17.06 -2.51
C LEU A 222 -2.89 16.54 -3.00
N PHE A 223 -3.76 16.10 -2.08
CA PHE A 223 -5.10 15.64 -2.42
C PHE A 223 -6.01 16.79 -2.90
N ALA A 224 -5.84 18.02 -2.41
CA ALA A 224 -6.54 19.18 -2.94
C ALA A 224 -6.09 19.53 -4.36
N GLU A 225 -4.78 19.48 -4.65
CA GLU A 225 -4.22 19.63 -5.99
C GLU A 225 -4.78 18.55 -6.95
N LEU A 226 -4.81 17.29 -6.52
CA LEU A 226 -5.39 16.19 -7.28
C LEU A 226 -6.89 16.42 -7.58
N ASP A 227 -7.67 16.88 -6.59
CA ASP A 227 -9.08 17.20 -6.77
C ASP A 227 -9.27 18.30 -7.82
N GLU A 228 -8.51 19.39 -7.71
CA GLU A 228 -8.58 20.54 -8.64
C GLU A 228 -8.28 20.09 -10.09
N MET A 229 -7.19 19.35 -10.27
CA MET A 229 -6.76 18.93 -11.61
C MET A 229 -7.66 17.88 -12.27
N THR A 230 -8.37 17.06 -11.48
CA THR A 230 -9.16 15.93 -12.00
C THR A 230 -10.67 16.14 -11.93
N ARG A 231 -11.17 17.21 -11.30
CA ARG A 231 -12.60 17.45 -11.08
C ARG A 231 -13.37 17.59 -12.39
N GLU A 232 -13.03 18.56 -13.22
CA GLU A 232 -13.72 18.81 -14.48
C GLU A 232 -13.58 17.64 -15.48
N PRO A 233 -12.37 17.05 -15.67
CA PRO A 233 -12.24 15.84 -16.48
C PRO A 233 -13.08 14.65 -16.00
N PHE A 234 -13.18 14.45 -14.68
CA PHE A 234 -14.04 13.42 -14.10
C PHE A 234 -15.53 13.72 -14.36
N LEU A 235 -15.97 14.96 -14.17
CA LEU A 235 -17.37 15.37 -14.42
C LEU A 235 -17.76 15.16 -15.88
N ALA A 236 -16.89 15.52 -16.83
CA ALA A 236 -17.11 15.30 -18.26
C ALA A 236 -17.24 13.79 -18.57
N MET A 237 -16.31 12.97 -18.05
CA MET A 237 -16.36 11.51 -18.19
C MET A 237 -17.61 10.92 -17.54
N LYS A 238 -17.92 11.36 -16.31
CA LYS A 238 -19.09 10.88 -15.55
C LYS A 238 -20.40 11.19 -16.24
N LYS A 239 -20.54 12.35 -16.88
CA LYS A 239 -21.72 12.72 -17.67
C LYS A 239 -22.02 11.68 -18.77
N ASP A 240 -21.00 11.23 -19.50
CA ASP A 240 -21.15 10.21 -20.54
C ASP A 240 -21.45 8.83 -19.94
N LEU A 241 -20.80 8.50 -18.82
CA LEU A 241 -21.07 7.26 -18.07
C LEU A 241 -22.52 7.26 -17.56
N ASP A 242 -22.96 8.33 -16.92
CA ASP A 242 -24.32 8.46 -16.36
C ASP A 242 -25.38 8.36 -17.47
N ALA A 243 -25.17 8.98 -18.61
CA ALA A 243 -26.08 8.85 -19.77
C ALA A 243 -26.18 7.40 -20.25
N SER A 244 -25.05 6.67 -20.28
CA SER A 244 -25.01 5.25 -20.66
C SER A 244 -25.69 4.35 -19.62
N LEU A 245 -25.47 4.59 -18.33
CA LEU A 245 -26.10 3.86 -17.24
C LEU A 245 -27.60 4.11 -17.19
N ALA A 246 -28.05 5.37 -17.29
CA ALA A 246 -29.45 5.76 -17.32
C ALA A 246 -30.20 5.07 -18.44
N LYS A 247 -29.59 5.05 -19.66
CA LYS A 247 -30.14 4.31 -20.80
C LYS A 247 -30.22 2.81 -20.53
N SER A 248 -29.18 2.22 -19.97
CA SER A 248 -29.10 0.78 -19.68
C SER A 248 -30.16 0.33 -18.67
N TYR A 249 -30.42 1.16 -17.64
CA TYR A 249 -31.39 0.88 -16.57
C TYR A 249 -32.78 1.45 -16.82
N LYS A 250 -32.96 2.21 -17.92
CA LYS A 250 -34.23 2.87 -18.28
C LYS A 250 -34.75 3.80 -17.17
N VAL A 251 -33.85 4.58 -16.59
CA VAL A 251 -34.13 5.61 -15.57
C VAL A 251 -33.68 6.97 -16.06
N ALA A 252 -34.17 8.06 -15.45
CA ALA A 252 -33.61 9.37 -15.72
C ALA A 252 -32.19 9.50 -15.12
N ILE A 253 -31.34 10.35 -15.68
CA ILE A 253 -29.98 10.59 -15.15
C ILE A 253 -30.07 11.04 -13.69
N ASP A 254 -31.05 11.88 -13.35
CA ASP A 254 -31.26 12.37 -11.99
C ASP A 254 -31.71 11.31 -10.99
N ASP A 255 -32.19 10.16 -11.47
CA ASP A 255 -32.59 9.01 -10.66
C ASP A 255 -31.45 7.99 -10.46
N LEU A 256 -30.27 8.24 -11.02
CA LEU A 256 -29.11 7.41 -10.73
C LEU A 256 -28.74 7.51 -9.25
N ARG A 257 -28.45 6.34 -8.65
CA ARG A 257 -28.11 6.17 -7.24
C ARG A 257 -26.93 5.20 -7.13
N PRO A 258 -26.30 5.02 -5.97
CA PRO A 258 -25.09 4.19 -5.79
C PRO A 258 -25.19 2.80 -6.42
N TRP A 259 -26.34 2.15 -6.36
CA TRP A 259 -26.55 0.80 -6.92
C TRP A 259 -26.50 0.72 -8.45
N HIS A 260 -26.37 1.83 -9.15
CA HIS A 260 -26.24 1.84 -10.61
C HIS A 260 -24.78 1.79 -11.09
N TYR A 261 -23.78 1.94 -10.20
CA TYR A 261 -22.37 2.05 -10.57
C TYR A 261 -21.55 0.75 -10.45
N HIS A 262 -22.20 -0.41 -10.50
CA HIS A 262 -21.66 -1.77 -10.64
C HIS A 262 -20.88 -2.34 -9.43
N ASP A 263 -20.46 -1.53 -8.50
CA ASP A 263 -19.89 -1.98 -7.22
C ASP A 263 -20.50 -1.20 -6.05
N PRO A 264 -20.35 -1.67 -4.80
CA PRO A 264 -20.99 -1.01 -3.65
C PRO A 264 -20.53 0.41 -3.34
N TYR A 265 -19.42 0.89 -3.96
CA TYR A 265 -18.74 2.14 -3.59
C TYR A 265 -18.39 3.05 -4.77
N PHE A 266 -18.65 2.62 -5.99
CA PHE A 266 -18.16 3.28 -7.20
C PHE A 266 -16.64 3.51 -7.17
N GLN A 267 -15.91 2.45 -6.86
CA GLN A 267 -14.44 2.44 -6.83
C GLN A 267 -13.82 1.82 -8.08
N GLU A 268 -14.63 1.14 -8.89
CA GLU A 268 -14.22 0.45 -10.11
C GLU A 268 -15.00 0.98 -11.32
N VAL A 269 -14.46 0.70 -12.51
CA VAL A 269 -15.11 1.12 -13.77
C VAL A 269 -16.36 0.29 -14.01
N PRO A 270 -17.55 0.90 -14.10
CA PRO A 270 -18.73 0.18 -14.56
C PRO A 270 -18.53 -0.36 -15.96
N GLN A 271 -18.84 -1.64 -16.18
CA GLN A 271 -18.76 -2.23 -17.51
C GLN A 271 -19.84 -1.63 -18.42
N VAL A 272 -19.42 -0.79 -19.36
CA VAL A 272 -20.28 -0.13 -20.33
C VAL A 272 -19.74 -0.44 -21.72
N GLY A 273 -20.39 -1.37 -22.42
CA GLY A 273 -20.06 -1.76 -23.79
C GLY A 273 -19.33 -3.11 -23.91
N ASP A 274 -19.29 -3.65 -25.13
CA ASP A 274 -18.79 -5.00 -25.46
C ASP A 274 -17.27 -5.01 -25.76
N ILE A 275 -16.44 -4.45 -24.89
CA ILE A 275 -15.00 -4.41 -25.15
C ILE A 275 -14.34 -5.62 -24.49
N ASP A 276 -14.15 -6.67 -25.27
CA ASP A 276 -13.39 -7.85 -24.87
C ASP A 276 -11.91 -7.67 -25.24
N ILE A 277 -11.09 -7.24 -24.26
CA ILE A 277 -9.63 -7.22 -24.40
C ILE A 277 -9.00 -8.59 -24.08
N ASP A 278 -9.71 -9.47 -23.38
CA ASP A 278 -9.21 -10.79 -23.00
C ASP A 278 -8.92 -11.69 -24.19
N LYS A 279 -9.56 -11.45 -25.33
CA LYS A 279 -9.27 -12.16 -26.60
C LYS A 279 -7.80 -12.07 -27.02
N TYR A 280 -7.08 -11.00 -26.63
CA TYR A 280 -5.65 -10.83 -26.97
C TYR A 280 -4.73 -11.59 -26.00
N TYR A 281 -5.26 -12.02 -24.85
CA TYR A 281 -4.54 -12.74 -23.82
C TYR A 281 -4.90 -14.24 -23.75
N LYS A 282 -6.05 -14.63 -24.29
CA LYS A 282 -6.65 -15.97 -24.15
C LYS A 282 -5.71 -17.13 -24.50
N ASP A 283 -4.90 -16.96 -25.55
CA ASP A 283 -3.97 -17.99 -26.04
C ASP A 283 -2.51 -17.64 -25.72
N LYS A 284 -2.28 -16.81 -24.73
CA LYS A 284 -0.96 -16.35 -24.29
C LYS A 284 -0.69 -16.83 -22.86
N ASP A 285 0.58 -17.10 -22.57
CA ASP A 285 1.03 -17.34 -21.19
C ASP A 285 1.52 -16.03 -20.56
N PRO A 286 0.76 -15.45 -19.60
CA PRO A 286 1.14 -14.19 -18.97
C PRO A 286 2.49 -14.26 -18.25
N VAL A 287 2.85 -15.42 -17.69
CA VAL A 287 4.11 -15.61 -16.95
C VAL A 287 5.31 -15.54 -17.90
N GLU A 288 5.24 -16.25 -19.03
CA GLU A 288 6.31 -16.21 -20.04
C GLU A 288 6.44 -14.83 -20.71
N ILE A 289 5.32 -14.14 -20.95
CA ILE A 289 5.33 -12.76 -21.48
C ILE A 289 6.00 -11.81 -20.48
N ALA A 290 5.60 -11.85 -19.21
CA ALA A 290 6.17 -11.01 -18.17
C ALA A 290 7.67 -11.28 -17.98
N LYS A 291 8.07 -12.55 -17.95
CA LYS A 291 9.47 -12.98 -17.88
C LYS A 291 10.30 -12.38 -19.03
N ALA A 292 9.84 -12.53 -20.26
CA ALA A 292 10.51 -12.00 -21.46
C ALA A 292 10.58 -10.46 -21.43
N PHE A 293 9.50 -9.80 -21.01
CA PHE A 293 9.45 -8.35 -20.88
C PHE A 293 10.48 -7.83 -19.86
N TYR A 294 10.47 -8.35 -18.64
CA TYR A 294 11.40 -7.90 -17.60
C TYR A 294 12.87 -8.16 -17.96
N ALA A 295 13.16 -9.29 -18.59
CA ALA A 295 14.49 -9.57 -19.13
C ALA A 295 14.89 -8.54 -20.22
N SER A 296 13.95 -8.14 -21.10
CA SER A 296 14.21 -7.21 -22.18
C SER A 296 14.56 -5.78 -21.74
N ILE A 297 14.16 -5.42 -20.53
CA ILE A 297 14.46 -4.12 -19.90
C ILE A 297 15.59 -4.19 -18.87
N ASN A 298 16.39 -5.27 -18.86
CA ASN A 298 17.49 -5.49 -17.91
C ASN A 298 17.05 -5.63 -16.43
N LEU A 299 15.87 -6.17 -16.18
CA LEU A 299 15.36 -6.54 -14.84
C LEU A 299 14.94 -8.03 -14.82
N PRO A 300 15.83 -8.98 -15.10
CA PRO A 300 15.48 -10.40 -15.19
C PRO A 300 14.90 -10.93 -13.87
N ALA A 301 13.80 -11.70 -13.95
CA ALA A 301 13.01 -12.17 -12.80
C ALA A 301 12.80 -13.70 -12.75
N GLU A 302 13.54 -14.47 -13.55
CA GLU A 302 13.42 -15.94 -13.65
C GLU A 302 13.59 -16.63 -12.30
N ASP A 303 14.52 -16.15 -11.49
CA ASP A 303 14.82 -16.69 -10.16
C ASP A 303 13.70 -16.39 -9.14
N VAL A 304 13.01 -15.26 -9.27
CA VAL A 304 11.80 -14.94 -8.49
C VAL A 304 10.68 -15.89 -8.88
N LEU A 305 10.39 -16.00 -10.18
CA LEU A 305 9.35 -16.89 -10.70
C LEU A 305 9.60 -18.36 -10.32
N ALA A 306 10.84 -18.82 -10.34
CA ALA A 306 11.21 -20.19 -9.99
C ALA A 306 10.92 -20.55 -8.51
N ARG A 307 10.90 -19.57 -7.60
CA ARG A 307 10.56 -19.74 -6.18
C ARG A 307 9.08 -19.49 -5.86
N SER A 308 8.33 -19.01 -6.85
CA SER A 308 6.94 -18.57 -6.70
C SER A 308 5.94 -19.71 -6.81
N ASP A 309 4.73 -19.47 -6.29
CA ASP A 309 3.59 -20.35 -6.42
C ASP A 309 2.49 -19.63 -7.21
N LEU A 310 2.37 -19.95 -8.49
CA LEU A 310 1.66 -19.12 -9.45
C LEU A 310 0.27 -19.62 -9.85
N TYR A 311 -0.11 -20.86 -9.51
CA TYR A 311 -1.34 -21.45 -10.02
C TYR A 311 -2.35 -21.78 -8.92
N GLU A 312 -3.64 -21.67 -9.28
CA GLU A 312 -4.76 -21.90 -8.38
C GLU A 312 -4.82 -23.35 -7.88
N ARG A 313 -5.16 -23.52 -6.61
CA ARG A 313 -5.53 -24.79 -6.00
C ARG A 313 -6.41 -24.59 -4.77
N PRO A 314 -7.16 -25.62 -4.35
CA PRO A 314 -8.02 -25.52 -3.16
C PRO A 314 -7.24 -25.10 -1.90
N GLY A 315 -7.81 -24.18 -1.14
CA GLY A 315 -7.24 -23.69 0.13
C GLY A 315 -6.21 -22.58 0.00
N LYS A 316 -5.65 -22.34 -1.20
CA LYS A 316 -4.70 -21.26 -1.43
C LYS A 316 -5.38 -19.89 -1.38
N ASN A 317 -4.67 -18.88 -0.86
CA ASN A 317 -5.14 -17.49 -0.84
C ASN A 317 -5.50 -17.02 -2.27
N PRO A 318 -6.69 -16.45 -2.49
CA PRO A 318 -7.12 -15.99 -3.82
C PRO A 318 -6.43 -14.71 -4.29
N HIS A 319 -5.84 -13.92 -3.39
CA HIS A 319 -5.15 -12.69 -3.72
C HIS A 319 -3.67 -12.94 -4.05
N ALA A 320 -3.18 -12.27 -5.08
CA ALA A 320 -1.76 -12.26 -5.38
C ALA A 320 -1.00 -11.37 -4.39
N PHE A 321 0.27 -11.69 -4.15
CA PHE A 321 1.23 -10.84 -3.45
C PHE A 321 2.66 -11.27 -3.72
N CYS A 322 3.60 -10.32 -3.61
CA CYS A 322 5.03 -10.56 -3.57
C CYS A 322 5.56 -10.44 -2.14
N THR A 323 6.57 -11.22 -1.78
CA THR A 323 7.25 -11.16 -0.49
C THR A 323 8.74 -11.40 -0.61
N ASP A 324 9.57 -10.54 0.00
CA ASP A 324 10.98 -10.84 0.31
C ASP A 324 11.02 -11.52 1.69
N VAL A 325 11.35 -12.80 1.72
CA VAL A 325 11.29 -13.63 2.92
C VAL A 325 12.35 -13.23 3.94
N ASP A 326 13.56 -12.86 3.49
CA ASP A 326 14.72 -12.75 4.38
C ASP A 326 15.63 -11.53 4.10
N ARG A 327 15.26 -10.66 3.18
CA ARG A 327 16.03 -9.51 2.68
C ARG A 327 17.42 -9.86 2.16
N VAL A 328 17.64 -11.13 1.80
CA VAL A 328 18.91 -11.60 1.20
C VAL A 328 18.71 -12.30 -0.14
N GLY A 329 17.47 -12.29 -0.67
CA GLY A 329 17.18 -12.75 -2.03
C GLY A 329 16.17 -13.88 -2.15
N ASP A 330 15.54 -14.32 -1.07
CA ASP A 330 14.42 -15.27 -1.14
C ASP A 330 13.11 -14.51 -1.40
N ILE A 331 12.93 -14.08 -2.66
CA ILE A 331 11.76 -13.32 -3.11
C ILE A 331 10.81 -14.28 -3.82
N ARG A 332 9.53 -14.21 -3.46
CA ARG A 332 8.48 -15.12 -3.94
C ARG A 332 7.19 -14.38 -4.27
N ILE A 333 6.47 -14.87 -5.29
CA ILE A 333 5.14 -14.39 -5.67
C ILE A 333 4.15 -15.52 -5.47
N LEU A 334 3.03 -15.22 -4.80
CA LEU A 334 1.84 -16.05 -4.79
C LEU A 334 0.81 -15.45 -5.76
N ALA A 335 0.31 -16.27 -6.70
CA ALA A 335 -0.72 -15.84 -7.65
C ALA A 335 -1.63 -17.00 -8.03
N ASN A 336 -2.69 -16.75 -8.81
CA ASN A 336 -3.63 -17.77 -9.30
C ASN A 336 -3.86 -17.59 -10.80
N MET A 337 -2.78 -17.68 -11.57
CA MET A 337 -2.66 -17.29 -12.98
C MET A 337 -3.69 -17.95 -13.90
N LYS A 338 -4.24 -17.12 -14.79
CA LYS A 338 -5.12 -17.51 -15.92
C LYS A 338 -4.76 -16.67 -17.14
N ASN A 339 -5.10 -17.14 -18.33
CA ASN A 339 -4.77 -16.47 -19.59
C ASN A 339 -5.80 -15.37 -19.89
N ASN A 340 -5.73 -14.24 -19.20
CA ASN A 340 -6.58 -13.07 -19.39
C ASN A 340 -5.85 -11.76 -19.04
N GLY A 341 -6.46 -10.63 -19.35
CA GLY A 341 -5.89 -9.31 -19.11
C GLY A 341 -5.69 -8.98 -17.63
N TYR A 342 -6.61 -9.41 -16.77
CA TYR A 342 -6.50 -9.24 -15.32
C TYR A 342 -5.21 -9.89 -14.76
N TRP A 343 -4.95 -11.15 -15.09
CA TRP A 343 -3.76 -11.83 -14.61
C TRP A 343 -2.48 -11.40 -15.31
N MET A 344 -2.57 -10.82 -16.53
CA MET A 344 -1.42 -10.14 -17.14
C MET A 344 -1.03 -8.88 -16.37
N GLU A 345 -2.00 -8.04 -16.03
CA GLU A 345 -1.79 -6.86 -15.16
C GLU A 345 -1.21 -7.28 -13.81
N THR A 346 -1.81 -8.30 -13.19
CA THR A 346 -1.38 -8.80 -11.87
C THR A 346 0.06 -9.30 -11.88
N ILE A 347 0.48 -10.14 -12.84
CA ILE A 347 1.86 -10.65 -12.82
C ILE A 347 2.89 -9.56 -13.14
N LEU A 348 2.55 -8.57 -13.98
CA LEU A 348 3.42 -7.41 -14.19
C LEU A 348 3.55 -6.59 -12.92
N HIS A 349 2.46 -6.40 -12.17
CA HIS A 349 2.43 -5.70 -10.89
C HIS A 349 3.28 -6.43 -9.84
N GLU A 350 3.02 -7.71 -9.60
CA GLU A 350 3.74 -8.49 -8.58
C GLU A 350 5.25 -8.62 -8.88
N LEU A 351 5.60 -8.77 -10.15
CA LEU A 351 7.00 -8.72 -10.55
C LEU A 351 7.61 -7.33 -10.39
N GLY A 352 6.82 -6.26 -10.46
CA GLY A 352 7.26 -4.90 -10.12
C GLY A 352 7.77 -4.79 -8.69
N HIS A 353 7.08 -5.43 -7.73
CA HIS A 353 7.57 -5.61 -6.36
C HIS A 353 8.81 -6.53 -6.32
N GLY A 354 8.73 -7.67 -7.01
CA GLY A 354 9.80 -8.67 -7.00
C GLY A 354 11.13 -8.14 -7.54
N VAL A 355 11.13 -7.36 -8.63
CA VAL A 355 12.36 -6.75 -9.15
C VAL A 355 12.84 -5.59 -8.30
N TYR A 356 11.95 -4.89 -7.58
CA TYR A 356 12.34 -3.90 -6.57
C TYR A 356 13.20 -4.57 -5.50
N ASP A 357 12.64 -5.57 -4.82
CA ASP A 357 13.30 -6.28 -3.72
C ASP A 357 14.59 -6.97 -4.18
N LYS A 358 14.59 -7.55 -5.39
CA LYS A 358 15.76 -8.18 -5.98
C LYS A 358 16.94 -7.23 -6.18
N ASN A 359 16.66 -5.99 -6.57
CA ASN A 359 17.67 -4.98 -6.91
C ASN A 359 17.99 -4.00 -5.77
N LEU A 360 17.53 -4.26 -4.54
CA LEU A 360 18.04 -3.60 -3.34
C LEU A 360 19.55 -3.87 -3.19
N ASP A 361 20.30 -2.84 -2.83
CA ASP A 361 21.74 -2.99 -2.57
C ASP A 361 21.96 -3.88 -1.34
N ARG A 362 22.58 -5.05 -1.54
CA ARG A 362 22.82 -6.04 -0.48
C ARG A 362 23.92 -5.61 0.50
N GLU A 363 24.72 -4.59 0.16
CA GLU A 363 25.71 -3.99 1.05
C GLU A 363 25.09 -2.98 2.05
N LEU A 364 23.82 -2.65 1.90
CA LEU A 364 23.13 -1.84 2.88
C LEU A 364 22.98 -2.58 4.22
N PRO A 365 23.06 -1.86 5.36
CA PRO A 365 22.67 -2.41 6.65
C PRO A 365 21.27 -3.07 6.59
N PHE A 366 21.07 -4.16 7.28
CA PHE A 366 19.85 -4.98 7.20
C PHE A 366 18.56 -4.17 7.35
N LEU A 367 18.53 -3.21 8.30
CA LEU A 367 17.35 -2.36 8.53
C LEU A 367 17.06 -1.39 7.38
N LEU A 368 18.06 -1.04 6.59
CA LEU A 368 17.92 -0.17 5.42
C LEU A 368 17.72 -0.94 4.11
N ARG A 369 17.80 -2.27 4.16
CA ARG A 369 17.68 -3.17 3.01
C ARG A 369 16.22 -3.51 2.73
N THR A 370 15.44 -2.47 2.49
CA THR A 370 14.01 -2.53 2.16
C THR A 370 13.62 -1.23 1.44
N TYR A 371 12.41 -1.16 0.91
CA TYR A 371 11.87 0.12 0.41
C TYR A 371 11.55 1.07 1.59
N PRO A 372 11.67 2.40 1.40
CA PRO A 372 11.45 3.36 2.50
C PRO A 372 9.98 3.47 2.92
N HIS A 373 9.05 3.19 2.02
CA HIS A 373 7.62 3.16 2.30
C HIS A 373 6.90 2.31 1.25
N LEU A 374 5.77 1.72 1.65
CA LEU A 374 5.00 0.84 0.77
C LEU A 374 4.51 1.56 -0.50
N CYS A 375 4.16 2.85 -0.46
CA CYS A 375 3.74 3.60 -1.64
C CYS A 375 4.82 3.67 -2.75
N VAL A 376 6.10 3.50 -2.42
CA VAL A 376 7.19 3.51 -3.43
C VAL A 376 7.31 2.17 -4.15
N THR A 377 7.18 1.06 -3.44
CA THR A 377 7.14 -0.26 -4.08
C THR A 377 5.84 -0.45 -4.85
N GLU A 378 4.71 0.04 -4.34
CA GLU A 378 3.43 0.11 -5.08
C GLU A 378 3.58 0.92 -6.37
N ALA A 379 4.28 2.05 -6.34
CA ALA A 379 4.51 2.85 -7.54
C ALA A 379 5.27 2.08 -8.64
N SER A 380 6.26 1.27 -8.25
CA SER A 380 6.95 0.37 -9.19
C SER A 380 5.99 -0.67 -9.77
N ALA A 381 5.19 -1.30 -8.92
CA ALA A 381 4.22 -2.30 -9.31
C ALA A 381 3.11 -1.73 -10.22
N GLU A 382 2.55 -0.58 -9.87
CA GLU A 382 1.56 0.13 -10.68
C GLU A 382 2.12 0.59 -12.03
N TYR A 383 3.36 1.09 -12.05
CA TYR A 383 4.02 1.46 -13.29
C TYR A 383 4.06 0.30 -14.29
N PHE A 384 4.45 -0.89 -13.84
CA PHE A 384 4.52 -2.07 -14.71
C PHE A 384 3.15 -2.71 -14.97
N GLY A 385 2.27 -2.77 -13.98
CA GLY A 385 0.92 -3.33 -14.14
C GLY A 385 0.10 -2.62 -15.23
N ARG A 386 0.15 -1.28 -15.26
CA ARG A 386 -0.53 -0.45 -16.28
C ARG A 386 -0.12 -0.75 -17.72
N LEU A 387 1.06 -1.35 -17.94
CA LEU A 387 1.57 -1.68 -19.27
C LEU A 387 0.68 -2.71 -19.98
N SER A 388 0.00 -3.58 -19.25
CA SER A 388 -0.99 -4.52 -19.83
C SER A 388 -2.06 -3.80 -20.67
N GLN A 389 -2.31 -2.52 -20.40
CA GLN A 389 -3.24 -1.67 -21.13
C GLN A 389 -2.54 -0.56 -21.94
N ASN A 390 -1.23 -0.69 -22.16
CA ASN A 390 -0.47 0.24 -23.00
C ASN A 390 -0.36 -0.28 -24.44
N PRO A 391 -0.86 0.45 -25.46
CA PRO A 391 -0.86 -0.02 -26.85
C PRO A 391 0.53 -0.35 -27.39
N ALA A 392 1.55 0.44 -27.08
CA ALA A 392 2.92 0.20 -27.55
C ALA A 392 3.52 -1.08 -26.92
N TRP A 393 3.26 -1.30 -25.62
CA TRP A 393 3.64 -2.53 -24.94
C TRP A 393 2.87 -3.74 -25.50
N MET A 394 1.54 -3.61 -25.70
CA MET A 394 0.70 -4.68 -26.26
C MET A 394 1.17 -5.09 -27.67
N ARG A 395 1.60 -4.12 -28.50
CA ARG A 395 2.21 -4.42 -29.80
C ARG A 395 3.43 -5.33 -29.64
N SER A 396 4.35 -4.94 -28.80
CA SER A 396 5.65 -5.62 -28.65
C SER A 396 5.53 -6.96 -27.90
N ALA A 397 4.76 -7.00 -26.81
CA ALA A 397 4.63 -8.16 -25.95
C ALA A 397 3.66 -9.22 -26.49
N LEU A 398 2.57 -8.80 -27.14
CA LEU A 398 1.52 -9.70 -27.62
C LEU A 398 1.60 -9.94 -29.13
N GLY A 399 2.40 -9.17 -29.86
CA GLY A 399 2.50 -9.26 -31.31
C GLY A 399 1.25 -8.76 -32.05
N ILE A 400 0.53 -7.78 -31.46
CA ILE A 400 -0.68 -7.23 -32.07
C ILE A 400 -0.30 -6.38 -33.29
N GLY A 401 -0.87 -6.72 -34.43
CA GLY A 401 -0.63 -5.97 -35.69
C GLY A 401 -1.25 -4.58 -35.67
N ASP A 402 -0.70 -3.65 -36.46
CA ASP A 402 -1.09 -2.24 -36.48
C ASP A 402 -2.58 -2.00 -36.72
N LYS A 403 -3.22 -2.81 -37.59
CA LYS A 403 -4.65 -2.71 -37.89
C LYS A 403 -5.54 -2.96 -36.66
N ASP A 404 -5.19 -3.95 -35.84
CA ASP A 404 -5.95 -4.27 -34.65
C ASP A 404 -5.55 -3.34 -33.50
N LEU A 405 -4.29 -2.96 -33.42
CA LEU A 405 -3.82 -1.96 -32.46
C LEU A 405 -4.55 -0.62 -32.63
N ALA A 406 -4.71 -0.13 -33.86
CA ALA A 406 -5.45 1.11 -34.15
C ALA A 406 -6.91 1.07 -33.67
N LYS A 407 -7.53 -0.12 -33.62
CA LYS A 407 -8.90 -0.28 -33.11
C LYS A 407 -8.95 -0.29 -31.58
N ILE A 408 -7.98 -0.97 -30.92
CA ILE A 408 -8.03 -1.17 -29.47
C ILE A 408 -7.37 -0.04 -28.67
N ALA A 409 -6.40 0.68 -29.26
CA ALA A 409 -5.67 1.73 -28.55
C ALA A 409 -6.58 2.80 -27.91
N PRO A 410 -7.56 3.40 -28.63
CA PRO A 410 -8.45 4.37 -28.00
C PRO A 410 -9.33 3.76 -26.91
N ILE A 411 -9.62 2.47 -27.00
CA ILE A 411 -10.49 1.74 -26.07
C ILE A 411 -9.74 1.49 -24.74
N VAL A 412 -8.56 0.91 -24.82
CA VAL A 412 -7.75 0.64 -23.61
C VAL A 412 -7.31 1.93 -22.94
N ALA A 413 -6.95 2.96 -23.71
CA ALA A 413 -6.63 4.28 -23.15
C ALA A 413 -7.83 4.91 -22.42
N LYS A 414 -9.03 4.83 -23.00
CA LYS A 414 -10.27 5.30 -22.36
C LYS A 414 -10.57 4.51 -21.09
N SER A 415 -10.44 3.18 -21.14
CA SER A 415 -10.67 2.30 -19.97
C SER A 415 -9.72 2.63 -18.83
N LEU A 416 -8.42 2.73 -19.09
CA LEU A 416 -7.41 3.08 -18.10
C LEU A 416 -7.65 4.47 -17.53
N ARG A 417 -7.97 5.47 -18.37
CA ARG A 417 -8.33 6.81 -17.91
C ARG A 417 -9.54 6.79 -16.97
N MET A 418 -10.60 6.06 -17.33
CA MET A 418 -11.79 5.93 -16.48
C MET A 418 -11.43 5.29 -15.13
N LYS A 419 -10.68 4.18 -15.16
CA LYS A 419 -10.19 3.50 -13.94
C LYS A 419 -9.49 4.48 -13.03
N GLN A 420 -8.51 5.20 -13.54
CA GLN A 420 -7.69 6.11 -12.75
C GLN A 420 -8.48 7.31 -12.20
N LEU A 421 -9.37 7.92 -12.98
CA LEU A 421 -10.19 9.03 -12.51
C LEU A 421 -11.23 8.61 -11.46
N ILE A 422 -11.88 7.46 -11.63
CA ILE A 422 -12.82 6.91 -10.64
C ILE A 422 -12.08 6.58 -9.34
N PHE A 423 -10.93 5.92 -9.44
CA PHE A 423 -10.12 5.54 -8.29
C PHE A 423 -9.60 6.76 -7.53
N ALA A 424 -9.14 7.80 -8.24
CA ALA A 424 -8.73 9.06 -7.61
C ALA A 424 -9.86 9.69 -6.79
N ARG A 425 -11.11 9.66 -7.28
CA ARG A 425 -12.28 10.17 -6.56
C ARG A 425 -12.62 9.34 -5.34
N TRP A 426 -12.56 8.02 -5.48
CA TRP A 426 -12.75 7.12 -4.35
C TRP A 426 -11.71 7.32 -3.25
N CYS A 427 -10.45 7.48 -3.61
CA CYS A 427 -9.39 7.78 -2.64
C CYS A 427 -9.61 9.11 -1.91
N GLN A 428 -10.19 10.13 -2.58
CA GLN A 428 -10.61 11.38 -1.92
C GLN A 428 -11.67 11.12 -0.84
N VAL A 429 -12.65 10.26 -1.13
CA VAL A 429 -13.68 9.89 -0.15
C VAL A 429 -13.04 9.24 1.07
N MET A 430 -12.26 8.21 0.88
CA MET A 430 -11.63 7.46 1.98
C MET A 430 -10.69 8.34 2.81
N PHE A 431 -9.81 9.11 2.17
CA PHE A 431 -8.87 10.01 2.84
C PHE A 431 -9.57 11.04 3.71
N ASN A 432 -10.55 11.74 3.15
CA ASN A 432 -11.23 12.82 3.87
C ASN A 432 -12.20 12.30 4.94
N PHE A 433 -12.86 11.16 4.70
CA PHE A 433 -13.74 10.55 5.69
C PHE A 433 -12.93 10.01 6.89
N GLU A 434 -11.91 9.20 6.65
CA GLU A 434 -11.15 8.56 7.73
C GLU A 434 -10.43 9.59 8.62
N ARG A 435 -9.91 10.65 8.02
CA ARG A 435 -9.32 11.78 8.76
C ARG A 435 -10.30 12.40 9.73
N GLN A 436 -11.55 12.61 9.31
CA GLN A 436 -12.60 13.19 10.15
C GLN A 436 -13.12 12.19 11.20
N LEU A 437 -13.20 10.90 10.85
CA LEU A 437 -13.59 9.83 11.76
C LEU A 437 -12.69 9.81 13.01
N TYR A 438 -11.36 9.86 12.83
CA TYR A 438 -10.42 9.86 13.96
C TYR A 438 -10.38 11.19 14.72
N ARG A 439 -10.65 12.31 14.06
CA ARG A 439 -10.72 13.62 14.71
C ARG A 439 -11.92 13.75 15.65
N ASN A 440 -13.07 13.26 15.22
CA ASN A 440 -14.29 13.27 16.03
C ASN A 440 -15.17 12.04 15.72
N PRO A 441 -14.97 10.92 16.42
CA PRO A 441 -15.73 9.70 16.21
C PRO A 441 -17.20 9.80 16.67
N ASP A 442 -17.57 10.87 17.39
CA ASP A 442 -18.92 11.08 17.94
C ASP A 442 -19.78 12.02 17.08
N GLN A 443 -19.28 12.52 15.95
CA GLN A 443 -20.07 13.34 15.01
C GLN A 443 -21.06 12.49 14.21
N ASP A 444 -21.94 13.14 13.46
CA ASP A 444 -22.82 12.46 12.50
C ASP A 444 -22.02 11.91 11.30
N LEU A 445 -21.51 10.69 11.48
CA LEU A 445 -20.67 10.00 10.49
C LEU A 445 -21.47 9.56 9.26
N ASN A 446 -22.77 9.33 9.39
CA ASN A 446 -23.61 8.93 8.26
C ASN A 446 -23.79 10.10 7.29
N THR A 447 -24.09 11.28 7.81
CA THR A 447 -24.16 12.50 7.01
C THR A 447 -22.79 12.84 6.42
N LEU A 448 -21.72 12.81 7.23
CA LEU A 448 -20.35 13.06 6.77
C LEU A 448 -19.96 12.16 5.59
N TRP A 449 -20.28 10.86 5.67
CA TRP A 449 -19.98 9.91 4.60
C TRP A 449 -20.59 10.34 3.27
N TRP A 450 -21.88 10.65 3.28
CA TRP A 450 -22.58 11.05 2.07
C TRP A 450 -22.15 12.42 1.56
N ASP A 451 -21.80 13.35 2.45
CA ASP A 451 -21.26 14.66 2.07
C ASP A 451 -19.93 14.51 1.29
N VAL A 452 -19.04 13.63 1.73
CA VAL A 452 -17.77 13.39 1.01
C VAL A 452 -17.98 12.58 -0.27
N VAL A 453 -18.91 11.62 -0.31
CA VAL A 453 -19.28 10.87 -1.53
C VAL A 453 -19.86 11.82 -2.57
N GLU A 454 -20.83 12.66 -2.21
CA GLU A 454 -21.43 13.63 -3.11
C GLU A 454 -20.40 14.66 -3.60
N LYS A 455 -19.53 15.13 -2.71
CA LYS A 455 -18.49 16.11 -3.04
C LYS A 455 -17.47 15.61 -4.05
N TYR A 456 -16.99 14.35 -3.89
CA TYR A 456 -15.86 13.87 -4.67
C TYR A 456 -16.26 12.94 -5.80
N GLN A 457 -17.26 12.08 -5.60
CA GLN A 457 -17.73 11.14 -6.63
C GLN A 457 -18.95 11.66 -7.39
N PHE A 458 -19.61 12.70 -6.90
CA PHE A 458 -20.86 13.25 -7.48
C PHE A 458 -21.94 12.17 -7.63
N VAL A 459 -21.99 11.26 -6.67
CA VAL A 459 -23.01 10.20 -6.55
C VAL A 459 -24.04 10.65 -5.52
N LYS A 460 -25.29 10.79 -5.93
CA LYS A 460 -26.38 11.22 -5.05
C LYS A 460 -26.66 10.20 -3.96
N ARG A 461 -26.78 10.66 -2.71
CA ARG A 461 -27.20 9.80 -1.59
C ARG A 461 -28.61 9.22 -1.83
N PRO A 462 -28.90 8.02 -1.34
CA PRO A 462 -30.27 7.50 -1.35
C PRO A 462 -31.18 8.36 -0.47
N GLU A 463 -32.37 8.67 -0.97
CA GLU A 463 -33.33 9.51 -0.26
C GLU A 463 -33.78 8.86 1.06
N GLY A 464 -33.79 9.65 2.14
CA GLY A 464 -34.22 9.22 3.47
C GLY A 464 -33.29 8.19 4.15
N ARG A 465 -32.15 7.87 3.55
CA ARG A 465 -31.19 6.90 4.11
C ARG A 465 -30.29 7.55 5.17
N ASN A 466 -30.35 7.02 6.38
CA ASN A 466 -29.47 7.38 7.49
C ASN A 466 -28.86 6.10 8.11
N GLU A 467 -28.08 5.38 7.30
CA GLU A 467 -27.46 4.13 7.69
C GLU A 467 -25.93 4.27 7.71
N PRO A 468 -25.22 3.49 8.54
CA PRO A 468 -23.75 3.56 8.64
C PRO A 468 -23.07 2.89 7.43
N ASP A 469 -23.32 3.41 6.21
CA ASP A 469 -22.77 2.88 4.96
C ASP A 469 -21.24 2.93 4.94
N TRP A 470 -20.64 3.90 5.61
CA TRP A 470 -19.18 4.02 5.80
C TRP A 470 -18.59 2.84 6.56
N ALA A 471 -19.33 2.31 7.55
CA ALA A 471 -18.89 1.19 8.38
C ALA A 471 -18.83 -0.14 7.60
N THR A 472 -19.33 -0.17 6.36
CA THR A 472 -19.26 -1.35 5.49
C THR A 472 -17.92 -1.51 4.76
N LYS A 473 -16.99 -0.55 4.86
CA LYS A 473 -15.65 -0.65 4.26
C LYS A 473 -14.67 -1.26 5.25
N ILE A 474 -14.37 -2.54 5.08
CA ILE A 474 -13.51 -3.32 5.99
C ILE A 474 -12.11 -2.71 6.22
N HIS A 475 -11.59 -1.93 5.28
CA HIS A 475 -10.27 -1.28 5.38
C HIS A 475 -10.13 -0.39 6.61
N ILE A 476 -11.20 0.25 7.08
CA ILE A 476 -11.20 1.06 8.31
C ILE A 476 -10.83 0.21 9.54
N VAL A 477 -11.09 -1.09 9.49
CA VAL A 477 -10.78 -2.04 10.56
C VAL A 477 -9.40 -2.66 10.37
N THR A 478 -9.17 -3.28 9.19
CA THR A 478 -8.01 -4.13 8.94
C THR A 478 -6.77 -3.33 8.51
N ASN A 479 -6.96 -2.20 7.84
CA ASN A 479 -5.89 -1.35 7.32
C ASN A 479 -6.18 0.13 7.60
N PRO A 480 -6.25 0.54 8.89
CA PRO A 480 -6.58 1.92 9.24
C PRO A 480 -5.51 2.90 8.79
N VAL A 481 -5.94 4.08 8.35
CA VAL A 481 -5.06 5.18 7.89
C VAL A 481 -4.11 4.74 6.76
N TYR A 482 -4.62 3.89 5.86
CA TYR A 482 -3.79 3.32 4.80
C TYR A 482 -4.23 3.70 3.39
N TYR A 483 -5.53 3.93 3.17
CA TYR A 483 -6.13 3.96 1.83
C TYR A 483 -5.52 5.02 0.89
N HIS A 484 -5.07 6.14 1.42
CA HIS A 484 -4.40 7.19 0.65
C HIS A 484 -3.08 6.73 0.00
N ASN A 485 -2.41 5.70 0.56
CA ASN A 485 -1.14 5.18 0.03
C ASN A 485 -1.30 4.55 -1.35
N TYR A 486 -2.46 3.97 -1.67
CA TYR A 486 -2.75 3.51 -3.02
C TYR A 486 -2.69 4.67 -4.03
N MET A 487 -3.29 5.82 -3.68
CA MET A 487 -3.22 6.99 -4.54
C MET A 487 -1.81 7.58 -4.62
N LEU A 488 -1.05 7.58 -3.54
CA LEU A 488 0.35 7.99 -3.57
C LEU A 488 1.16 7.10 -4.53
N GLY A 489 0.94 5.79 -4.53
CA GLY A 489 1.55 4.86 -5.48
C GLY A 489 1.26 5.25 -6.94
N GLU A 490 -0.02 5.54 -7.24
CA GLU A 490 -0.46 5.97 -8.57
C GLU A 490 0.17 7.31 -9.01
N LEU A 491 0.29 8.28 -8.09
CA LEU A 491 0.92 9.57 -8.37
C LEU A 491 2.43 9.42 -8.63
N ILE A 492 3.12 8.65 -7.79
CA ILE A 492 4.56 8.36 -7.96
C ILE A 492 4.78 7.59 -9.27
N ALA A 493 3.96 6.59 -9.59
CA ALA A 493 4.04 5.84 -10.86
C ALA A 493 3.93 6.77 -12.08
N SER A 494 3.00 7.74 -12.04
CA SER A 494 2.86 8.73 -13.11
C SER A 494 4.05 9.68 -13.21
N GLN A 495 4.61 10.09 -12.08
CA GLN A 495 5.81 10.94 -12.04
C GLN A 495 7.06 10.19 -12.54
N LEU A 496 7.21 8.91 -12.19
CA LEU A 496 8.25 8.03 -12.74
C LEU A 496 8.05 7.82 -14.25
N GLN A 497 6.81 7.61 -14.71
CA GLN A 497 6.48 7.49 -16.14
C GLN A 497 6.93 8.73 -16.91
N HIS A 498 6.61 9.93 -16.42
CA HIS A 498 7.06 11.17 -17.03
C HIS A 498 8.60 11.25 -17.10
N ARG A 499 9.28 10.96 -15.99
CA ARG A 499 10.76 10.99 -15.93
C ARG A 499 11.39 10.00 -16.89
N ILE A 500 10.86 8.78 -16.98
CA ILE A 500 11.35 7.75 -17.89
C ILE A 500 11.13 8.16 -19.32
N ALA A 501 9.92 8.61 -19.68
CA ALA A 501 9.60 9.04 -21.03
C ALA A 501 10.51 10.19 -21.52
N THR A 502 10.69 11.23 -20.68
CA THR A 502 11.41 12.44 -21.09
C THR A 502 12.92 12.34 -21.01
N SER A 503 13.47 11.56 -20.05
CA SER A 503 14.89 11.60 -19.73
C SER A 503 15.63 10.28 -19.92
N VAL A 504 14.92 9.16 -20.05
CA VAL A 504 15.53 7.84 -20.23
C VAL A 504 15.26 7.35 -21.67
N VAL A 505 14.00 7.36 -22.08
CA VAL A 505 13.58 6.91 -23.42
C VAL A 505 13.69 8.03 -24.47
N ASN A 506 13.65 9.29 -24.03
CA ASN A 506 13.60 10.49 -24.86
C ASN A 506 12.41 10.50 -25.85
N ASP A 507 11.27 9.97 -25.39
CA ASP A 507 10.02 9.97 -26.14
C ASP A 507 8.93 10.70 -25.34
N THR A 508 8.69 11.95 -25.73
CA THR A 508 7.64 12.78 -25.14
C THR A 508 6.24 12.48 -25.72
N THR A 509 6.16 11.67 -26.77
CA THR A 509 4.88 11.31 -27.40
C THR A 509 4.20 10.14 -26.69
N GLY A 510 4.92 9.40 -25.85
CA GLY A 510 4.42 8.19 -25.18
C GLY A 510 4.16 7.01 -26.12
N THR A 511 4.61 7.12 -27.39
CA THR A 511 4.39 6.10 -28.42
C THR A 511 5.52 5.07 -28.50
N ALA A 512 6.73 5.42 -28.06
CA ALA A 512 7.82 4.46 -27.93
C ALA A 512 7.57 3.60 -26.70
N GLY A 513 7.35 2.33 -26.93
CA GLY A 513 7.26 1.35 -25.86
C GLY A 513 8.59 1.22 -25.13
N ILE A 514 8.53 0.88 -23.86
CA ILE A 514 9.72 0.58 -23.06
C ILE A 514 10.25 -0.85 -23.29
N TYR A 515 9.51 -1.70 -24.00
CA TYR A 515 9.89 -3.08 -24.28
C TYR A 515 11.20 -3.13 -25.09
N GLY A 516 12.16 -3.92 -24.61
CA GLY A 516 13.48 -4.04 -25.25
C GLY A 516 14.43 -2.86 -24.97
N ASN A 517 14.12 -1.97 -24.02
CA ASN A 517 14.98 -0.85 -23.66
C ASN A 517 15.66 -1.07 -22.29
N PRO A 518 16.91 -1.55 -22.22
CA PRO A 518 17.63 -1.82 -20.98
C PRO A 518 17.82 -0.59 -20.09
N ALA A 519 17.87 0.63 -20.66
CA ALA A 519 18.06 1.86 -19.91
C ALA A 519 16.93 2.10 -18.89
N VAL A 520 15.74 1.57 -19.14
CA VAL A 520 14.61 1.65 -18.20
C VAL A 520 14.91 0.89 -16.91
N GLY A 521 15.36 -0.36 -17.02
CA GLY A 521 15.74 -1.16 -15.84
C GLY A 521 16.96 -0.60 -15.12
N ASP A 522 17.95 -0.07 -15.86
CA ASP A 522 19.12 0.58 -15.27
C ASP A 522 18.72 1.83 -14.48
N TYR A 523 17.76 2.61 -14.98
CA TYR A 523 17.21 3.75 -14.26
C TYR A 523 16.52 3.31 -12.95
N PHE A 524 15.62 2.33 -13.01
CA PHE A 524 14.96 1.83 -11.80
C PHE A 524 15.98 1.30 -10.78
N ARG A 525 16.93 0.48 -11.22
CA ARG A 525 17.97 -0.07 -10.35
C ARG A 525 18.81 1.04 -9.71
N GLY A 526 19.32 1.98 -10.50
CA GLY A 526 20.26 3.00 -10.04
C GLY A 526 19.60 4.15 -9.27
N SER A 527 18.39 4.56 -9.66
CA SER A 527 17.73 5.75 -9.10
C SER A 527 16.71 5.43 -8.01
N VAL A 528 16.14 4.21 -8.01
CA VAL A 528 15.08 3.83 -7.07
C VAL A 528 15.51 2.65 -6.19
N TYR A 529 15.72 1.46 -6.77
CA TYR A 529 15.81 0.21 -6.02
C TYR A 529 17.06 0.11 -5.13
N SER A 530 18.24 0.42 -5.69
CA SER A 530 19.51 0.31 -4.94
C SER A 530 19.61 1.24 -3.75
N LYS A 531 18.73 2.24 -3.66
CA LYS A 531 18.75 3.20 -2.54
C LYS A 531 18.27 2.57 -1.23
N GLY A 532 17.37 1.58 -1.31
CA GLY A 532 16.76 1.05 -0.10
C GLY A 532 16.12 2.15 0.74
N ASP A 533 16.13 1.98 2.06
CA ASP A 533 15.57 2.94 3.03
C ASP A 533 16.67 3.87 3.63
N VAL A 534 17.57 4.42 2.79
CA VAL A 534 18.62 5.34 3.27
C VAL A 534 18.15 6.78 3.41
N VAL A 535 17.00 7.10 2.84
CA VAL A 535 16.31 8.40 2.96
C VAL A 535 14.80 8.16 3.07
N PRO A 536 14.03 9.09 3.65
CA PRO A 536 12.57 9.01 3.65
C PRO A 536 11.99 8.91 2.24
N TRP A 537 10.83 8.30 2.12
CA TRP A 537 10.19 7.97 0.85
C TRP A 537 9.98 9.19 -0.09
N ASN A 538 9.55 10.32 0.46
CA ASN A 538 9.32 11.56 -0.29
C ASN A 538 10.64 12.11 -0.86
N LYS A 539 11.74 11.99 -0.11
CA LYS A 539 13.07 12.37 -0.58
C LYS A 539 13.59 11.42 -1.65
N LEU A 540 13.30 10.13 -1.54
CA LEU A 540 13.63 9.17 -2.61
C LEU A 540 12.90 9.51 -3.92
N VAL A 541 11.61 9.85 -3.85
CA VAL A 541 10.84 10.29 -5.02
C VAL A 541 11.45 11.53 -5.66
N GLU A 542 11.79 12.54 -4.85
CA GLU A 542 12.46 13.76 -5.34
C GLU A 542 13.80 13.46 -6.02
N LEU A 543 14.63 12.62 -5.42
CA LEU A 543 15.93 12.22 -5.98
C LEU A 543 15.78 11.42 -7.29
N ALA A 544 14.79 10.54 -7.36
CA ALA A 544 14.56 9.71 -8.54
C ALA A 544 13.98 10.52 -9.70
N THR A 545 13.10 11.47 -9.44
CA THR A 545 12.34 12.17 -10.48
C THR A 545 12.82 13.59 -10.75
N GLY A 546 13.56 14.20 -9.81
CA GLY A 546 14.11 15.56 -9.90
C GLY A 546 13.26 16.63 -9.22
N GLU A 547 12.10 16.28 -8.65
CA GLU A 547 11.22 17.20 -7.94
C GLU A 547 10.35 16.47 -6.89
N PRO A 548 9.81 17.17 -5.89
CA PRO A 548 8.87 16.62 -4.93
C PRO A 548 7.63 16.01 -5.60
N LEU A 549 6.94 15.10 -4.90
CA LEU A 549 5.72 14.48 -5.41
C LEU A 549 4.63 15.52 -5.68
N THR A 550 3.99 15.42 -6.86
CA THR A 550 2.90 16.30 -7.32
C THR A 550 1.83 15.50 -8.06
N ALA A 551 0.59 15.98 -8.03
CA ALA A 551 -0.52 15.41 -8.81
C ALA A 551 -0.45 15.73 -10.32
N ARG A 552 0.42 16.67 -10.72
CA ARG A 552 0.51 17.18 -12.11
C ARG A 552 0.72 16.07 -13.14
N TYR A 553 1.64 15.15 -12.89
CA TYR A 553 1.99 14.09 -13.86
C TYR A 553 0.88 13.06 -14.04
N PHE A 554 0.13 12.78 -12.98
CA PHE A 554 -1.09 11.99 -13.06
C PHE A 554 -2.13 12.71 -13.94
N ALA A 555 -2.33 14.01 -13.74
CA ALA A 555 -3.23 14.80 -14.56
C ALA A 555 -2.75 14.90 -16.02
N GLU A 556 -1.45 15.05 -16.27
CA GLU A 556 -0.91 15.04 -17.63
C GLU A 556 -1.17 13.70 -18.33
N GLN A 557 -1.00 12.58 -17.65
CA GLN A 557 -1.19 11.25 -18.19
C GLN A 557 -2.67 10.91 -18.45
N PHE A 558 -3.54 11.22 -17.50
CA PHE A 558 -4.94 10.76 -17.52
C PHE A 558 -5.97 11.85 -17.81
N VAL A 559 -5.57 13.11 -17.88
CA VAL A 559 -6.45 14.22 -18.23
C VAL A 559 -6.11 14.79 -19.59
N LYS A 560 -4.82 15.11 -19.84
CA LYS A 560 -4.37 15.79 -21.06
C LYS A 560 -3.99 14.81 -22.19
N GLY A 561 -3.46 13.65 -21.85
CA GLY A 561 -2.93 12.66 -22.81
C GLY A 561 -3.96 11.84 -23.58
N ALA A 562 -5.21 12.24 -23.60
CA ALA A 562 -6.32 11.50 -24.25
C ALA A 562 -6.81 12.15 -25.55
N ASN A 563 -6.00 12.98 -26.22
CA ASN A 563 -6.30 13.53 -27.53
C ASN A 563 -5.65 12.73 -28.66
#